data_d4bca507d80ded5df531c4f46b5f446b
#
_entry.id   d4bca507d80ded5df531c4f46b5f446b
#
_cell.length_a   1.000
_cell.length_b   1.000
_cell.length_c   1.000
_cell.angle_alpha   90.00
_cell.angle_beta   90.00
_cell.angle_gamma   90.00
#
_symmetry.space_group_name_H-M   'P 1'
#
loop_
_entity.id
_entity.type
_entity.pdbx_description
1 polymer ?
#
loop_
_entity_poly.entity_id
_entity_poly.type
_entity_poly.pdbx_seq_one_letter_code
_entity_poly.pdbx_strand_id
1 'polypeptide(L)'
;YKRQWLETSASCWSEIIPERPKNDLVSRGRLLGMPITSVQQIPRSTWLQTRLFSANGPIKGRAPLVVDLSSLWAGPLCSHLLEKLFGARVIKVESSNRPDSSRDSTPKFFDLLNSGKESVALDLPREKDKLRVLLDNADIVIEASRPRALAQMGINPSSVIDVSPSTTWISITGYGRSNEQGYWVAFGDDAAAAGGLLGWIDDVPYFLGDAIADPLTGLHAAVAAILAYRQGGGRLIDIPLANVAAFCARVGERVVLEPEPAIEKPRPNNDFARPFGIDTSVSYTHLR
;
A
#
# COMPACT_ATOMS: atom_id res chain seq x y z
N TYR A 1 -23.00 -14.94 -6.59
CA TYR A 1 -23.24 -13.52 -6.93
C TYR A 1 -22.41 -13.04 -8.11
N LYS A 2 -21.08 -13.24 -8.13
CA LYS A 2 -20.21 -12.74 -9.22
C LYS A 2 -20.41 -13.49 -10.55
N ARG A 3 -20.84 -14.75 -10.54
CA ARG A 3 -21.16 -15.55 -11.76
C ARG A 3 -22.50 -15.19 -12.37
N GLN A 4 -23.52 -14.91 -11.57
CA GLN A 4 -24.87 -14.53 -12.04
C GLN A 4 -24.84 -13.26 -12.90
N TRP A 5 -23.87 -12.41 -12.68
CA TRP A 5 -23.71 -11.18 -13.43
C TRP A 5 -23.39 -11.37 -14.92
N LEU A 6 -22.75 -12.47 -15.27
CA LEU A 6 -22.41 -12.77 -16.67
C LEU A 6 -23.58 -13.40 -17.44
N GLU A 7 -24.70 -13.64 -16.75
CA GLU A 7 -25.93 -14.26 -17.34
C GLU A 7 -25.61 -15.50 -18.15
N THR A 8 -24.71 -16.35 -17.66
CA THR A 8 -24.22 -17.51 -18.39
C THR A 8 -24.13 -18.74 -17.52
N SER A 9 -24.46 -19.87 -18.09
CA SER A 9 -24.24 -21.20 -17.54
C SER A 9 -22.83 -21.74 -17.81
N ALA A 10 -21.98 -20.99 -18.52
CA ALA A 10 -20.64 -21.43 -18.87
C ALA A 10 -19.79 -21.69 -17.59
N SER A 11 -19.09 -22.78 -17.61
CA SER A 11 -18.29 -23.27 -16.49
C SER A 11 -16.91 -22.60 -16.40
N CYS A 12 -16.44 -21.99 -17.50
CA CYS A 12 -15.07 -21.47 -17.64
C CYS A 12 -15.04 -20.01 -18.12
N TRP A 13 -14.19 -19.20 -17.50
CA TRP A 13 -13.95 -17.82 -17.88
C TRP A 13 -13.36 -17.68 -19.30
N SER A 14 -12.56 -18.64 -19.73
CA SER A 14 -11.95 -18.65 -21.07
C SER A 14 -12.98 -18.74 -22.22
N GLU A 15 -14.16 -19.24 -21.91
CA GLU A 15 -15.28 -19.31 -22.91
C GLU A 15 -16.04 -17.99 -23.00
N ILE A 16 -16.13 -17.27 -21.89
CA ILE A 16 -16.96 -16.05 -21.75
C ILE A 16 -16.21 -14.78 -22.15
N ILE A 17 -14.94 -14.69 -21.75
CA ILE A 17 -14.14 -13.47 -21.94
C ILE A 17 -13.99 -13.10 -23.41
N PRO A 18 -13.71 -14.03 -24.37
CA PRO A 18 -13.54 -13.68 -25.75
C PRO A 18 -14.77 -13.09 -26.41
N GLU A 19 -15.96 -13.40 -25.89
CA GLU A 19 -17.27 -12.99 -26.49
C GLU A 19 -17.70 -11.58 -25.99
N ARG A 20 -17.00 -10.99 -25.05
CA ARG A 20 -17.38 -9.71 -24.43
C ARG A 20 -16.40 -8.59 -24.75
N PRO A 21 -16.89 -7.36 -24.97
CA PRO A 21 -16.01 -6.21 -25.14
C PRO A 21 -15.12 -6.02 -23.90
N LYS A 22 -13.82 -5.90 -24.10
CA LYS A 22 -12.82 -5.74 -23.02
C LYS A 22 -13.18 -4.63 -22.03
N ASN A 23 -13.58 -3.47 -22.54
CA ASN A 23 -13.91 -2.32 -21.69
C ASN A 23 -15.16 -2.56 -20.83
N ASP A 24 -16.15 -3.29 -21.35
CA ASP A 24 -17.34 -3.67 -20.60
C ASP A 24 -17.00 -4.61 -19.43
N LEU A 25 -16.19 -5.65 -19.71
CA LEU A 25 -15.72 -6.58 -18.66
C LEU A 25 -14.97 -5.87 -17.56
N VAL A 26 -14.03 -5.00 -17.90
CA VAL A 26 -13.22 -4.26 -16.93
C VAL A 26 -14.09 -3.31 -16.11
N SER A 27 -14.93 -2.51 -16.75
CA SER A 27 -15.79 -1.54 -16.07
C SER A 27 -16.74 -2.21 -15.10
N ARG A 28 -17.41 -3.26 -15.53
CA ARG A 28 -18.37 -4.00 -14.69
C ARG A 28 -17.66 -4.77 -13.58
N GLY A 29 -16.51 -5.40 -13.86
CA GLY A 29 -15.71 -6.08 -12.82
C GLY A 29 -15.30 -5.10 -11.71
N ARG A 30 -14.89 -3.88 -12.07
CA ARG A 30 -14.57 -2.81 -11.11
C ARG A 30 -15.77 -2.39 -10.26
N LEU A 31 -16.96 -2.26 -10.84
CA LEU A 31 -18.21 -1.99 -10.12
C LEU A 31 -18.51 -3.08 -9.08
N LEU A 32 -18.17 -4.33 -9.38
CA LEU A 32 -18.30 -5.46 -8.45
C LEU A 32 -17.16 -5.54 -7.42
N GLY A 33 -16.24 -4.58 -7.42
CA GLY A 33 -15.08 -4.59 -6.52
C GLY A 33 -14.09 -5.72 -6.80
N MET A 34 -13.99 -6.15 -8.06
CA MET A 34 -12.98 -7.12 -8.48
C MET A 34 -11.67 -6.41 -8.82
N PRO A 35 -10.51 -6.96 -8.45
CA PRO A 35 -9.22 -6.53 -8.98
C PRO A 35 -9.12 -7.01 -10.43
N ILE A 36 -9.40 -6.11 -11.36
CA ILE A 36 -9.45 -6.43 -12.79
C ILE A 36 -8.89 -5.27 -13.62
N THR A 37 -8.07 -5.62 -14.59
CA THR A 37 -7.51 -4.67 -15.55
C THR A 37 -7.39 -5.31 -16.92
N SER A 38 -7.18 -4.47 -17.93
CA SER A 38 -6.66 -4.92 -19.21
C SER A 38 -5.14 -4.83 -19.23
N VAL A 39 -4.48 -5.75 -19.88
CA VAL A 39 -3.06 -5.62 -20.20
C VAL A 39 -2.90 -4.48 -21.19
N GLN A 40 -2.32 -3.38 -20.73
CA GLN A 40 -2.05 -2.21 -21.57
C GLN A 40 -0.89 -1.43 -20.98
N GLN A 41 -0.18 -0.73 -21.83
CA GLN A 41 0.84 0.22 -21.36
C GLN A 41 0.14 1.45 -20.78
N ILE A 42 0.44 1.79 -19.54
CA ILE A 42 0.01 3.06 -18.95
C ILE A 42 0.81 4.20 -19.59
N PRO A 43 0.16 5.33 -19.93
CA PRO A 43 0.87 6.51 -20.40
C PRO A 43 1.99 6.92 -19.42
N ARG A 44 3.06 7.53 -19.93
CA ARG A 44 4.16 8.02 -19.09
C ARG A 44 3.61 8.96 -18.03
N SER A 45 3.52 8.49 -16.81
CA SER A 45 3.12 9.26 -15.63
C SER A 45 4.23 9.19 -14.57
N THR A 46 4.21 10.14 -13.66
CA THR A 46 5.05 10.06 -12.47
C THR A 46 4.56 8.92 -11.58
N TRP A 47 5.50 8.21 -10.94
CA TRP A 47 5.15 7.11 -10.04
C TRP A 47 4.49 7.57 -8.73
N LEU A 48 4.52 8.87 -8.43
CA LEU A 48 3.84 9.48 -7.28
C LEU A 48 3.18 10.80 -7.66
N GLN A 49 2.18 11.20 -6.87
CA GLN A 49 1.60 12.54 -6.90
C GLN A 49 1.71 13.15 -5.49
N THR A 50 2.15 14.40 -5.42
CA THR A 50 2.30 15.10 -4.14
C THR A 50 1.37 16.29 -4.07
N ARG A 51 0.66 16.43 -2.93
CA ARG A 51 -0.07 17.63 -2.56
C ARG A 51 0.54 18.21 -1.28
N LEU A 52 1.08 19.42 -1.38
CA LEU A 52 1.60 20.17 -0.26
C LEU A 52 0.43 20.89 0.45
N PHE A 53 0.36 20.78 1.77
CA PHE A 53 -0.63 21.47 2.61
C PHE A 53 0.00 22.55 3.47
N SER A 54 1.23 22.32 3.95
CA SER A 54 1.96 23.25 4.79
C SER A 54 3.33 23.54 4.19
N ALA A 55 3.79 24.77 4.33
CA ALA A 55 5.18 25.10 4.08
C ALA A 55 6.04 24.39 5.12
N ASN A 56 7.09 23.76 4.66
CA ASN A 56 8.06 22.94 5.39
C ASN A 56 8.11 23.23 6.90
N GLY A 57 7.64 22.28 7.70
CA GLY A 57 7.83 22.31 9.16
C GLY A 57 9.32 22.22 9.53
N PRO A 58 9.67 22.40 10.80
CA PRO A 58 11.05 22.25 11.24
C PRO A 58 11.54 20.82 10.99
N ILE A 59 12.77 20.70 10.47
CA ILE A 59 13.44 19.41 10.33
C ILE A 59 13.65 18.83 11.73
N LYS A 60 13.05 17.69 12.01
CA LYS A 60 13.18 17.00 13.29
C LYS A 60 14.47 16.17 13.29
N GLY A 61 15.38 16.47 14.21
CA GLY A 61 16.66 15.75 14.36
C GLY A 61 16.55 14.37 15.03
N ARG A 62 15.35 13.80 15.12
CA ARG A 62 15.07 12.49 15.72
C ARG A 62 14.51 11.49 14.70
N ALA A 63 14.49 10.22 15.08
CA ALA A 63 13.80 9.20 14.30
C ALA A 63 12.28 9.46 14.26
N PRO A 64 11.58 9.19 13.12
CA PRO A 64 10.17 9.48 12.99
C PRO A 64 9.29 8.51 13.79
N LEU A 65 8.15 9.01 14.25
CA LEU A 65 7.02 8.21 14.70
C LEU A 65 6.13 7.91 13.49
N VAL A 66 5.98 6.63 13.17
CA VAL A 66 5.18 6.14 12.04
C VAL A 66 3.91 5.48 12.55
N VAL A 67 2.75 5.89 12.04
CA VAL A 67 1.48 5.20 12.22
C VAL A 67 1.15 4.45 10.93
N ASP A 68 1.17 3.12 11.01
CA ASP A 68 0.95 2.21 9.88
C ASP A 68 -0.48 1.63 9.95
N LEU A 69 -1.36 2.12 9.06
CA LEU A 69 -2.75 1.67 8.89
C LEU A 69 -2.89 0.67 7.75
N SER A 70 -1.79 0.22 7.19
CA SER A 70 -1.78 -0.65 6.01
C SER A 70 -1.86 -2.13 6.39
N SER A 71 -2.11 -2.97 5.39
CA SER A 71 -2.18 -4.42 5.53
C SER A 71 -1.48 -5.11 4.36
N LEU A 72 -1.25 -6.38 4.47
CA LEU A 72 -0.67 -7.28 3.47
C LEU A 72 0.81 -7.00 3.22
N TRP A 73 1.17 -6.30 2.12
CA TRP A 73 2.56 -6.23 1.67
C TRP A 73 3.13 -4.81 1.54
N ALA A 74 2.67 -4.02 0.57
CA ALA A 74 3.30 -2.76 0.18
C ALA A 74 3.50 -1.77 1.35
N GLY A 75 2.46 -1.49 2.11
CA GLY A 75 2.51 -0.60 3.26
C GLY A 75 3.32 -1.18 4.42
N PRO A 76 3.09 -2.43 4.85
CA PRO A 76 3.92 -3.07 5.87
C PRO A 76 5.41 -3.14 5.52
N LEU A 77 5.77 -3.33 4.24
CA LEU A 77 7.16 -3.25 3.79
C LEU A 77 7.71 -1.82 3.91
N CYS A 78 6.92 -0.82 3.52
CA CYS A 78 7.31 0.58 3.67
C CYS A 78 7.66 0.90 5.12
N SER A 79 6.77 0.61 6.05
CA SER A 79 6.99 0.88 7.48
C SER A 79 8.10 0.03 8.09
N HIS A 80 8.28 -1.23 7.64
CA HIS A 80 9.42 -2.07 8.02
C HIS A 80 10.75 -1.45 7.62
N LEU A 81 10.88 -0.95 6.40
CA LEU A 81 12.09 -0.29 5.94
C LEU A 81 12.37 1.00 6.70
N LEU A 82 11.34 1.77 7.06
CA LEU A 82 11.50 2.95 7.90
C LEU A 82 12.01 2.58 9.30
N GLU A 83 11.52 1.49 9.88
CA GLU A 83 12.01 0.98 11.17
C GLU A 83 13.46 0.51 11.08
N LYS A 84 13.75 -0.41 10.15
CA LYS A 84 15.06 -1.07 10.08
C LYS A 84 16.19 -0.16 9.59
N LEU A 85 15.91 0.74 8.64
CA LEU A 85 16.95 1.57 8.01
C LEU A 85 17.07 2.96 8.63
N PHE A 86 16.00 3.47 9.24
CA PHE A 86 15.96 4.84 9.76
C PHE A 86 15.64 4.91 11.25
N GLY A 87 15.52 3.78 11.94
CA GLY A 87 15.24 3.69 13.36
C GLY A 87 13.86 4.24 13.76
N ALA A 88 12.91 4.27 12.82
CA ALA A 88 11.57 4.76 13.11
C ALA A 88 10.89 3.93 14.19
N ARG A 89 10.16 4.59 15.10
CA ARG A 89 9.20 3.94 15.95
C ARG A 89 7.92 3.70 15.15
N VAL A 90 7.52 2.46 14.97
CA VAL A 90 6.35 2.11 14.15
C VAL A 90 5.24 1.55 15.00
N ILE A 91 4.05 2.15 14.92
CA ILE A 91 2.82 1.66 15.52
C ILE A 91 1.93 1.13 14.38
N LYS A 92 1.79 -0.20 14.29
CA LYS A 92 0.84 -0.84 13.40
C LYS A 92 -0.54 -0.84 14.03
N VAL A 93 -1.48 -0.16 13.40
CA VAL A 93 -2.86 -0.07 13.85
C VAL A 93 -3.75 -0.93 12.97
N GLU A 94 -4.47 -1.85 13.59
CA GLU A 94 -5.40 -2.75 12.93
C GLU A 94 -6.82 -2.57 13.48
N SER A 95 -7.83 -2.83 12.65
CA SER A 95 -9.20 -2.90 13.13
C SER A 95 -9.43 -4.20 13.89
N SER A 96 -10.01 -4.14 15.09
CA SER A 96 -10.36 -5.33 15.89
C SER A 96 -11.37 -6.23 15.16
N ASN A 97 -12.21 -5.64 14.29
CA ASN A 97 -13.22 -6.37 13.52
C ASN A 97 -12.68 -6.88 12.17
N ARG A 98 -11.53 -6.38 11.73
CA ARG A 98 -10.92 -6.76 10.47
C ARG A 98 -9.40 -6.62 10.56
N PRO A 99 -8.73 -7.55 11.27
CA PRO A 99 -7.28 -7.57 11.36
C PRO A 99 -6.63 -7.82 9.99
N ASP A 100 -5.32 -7.63 9.92
CA ASP A 100 -4.54 -8.00 8.75
C ASP A 100 -4.62 -9.50 8.52
N SER A 101 -5.19 -9.90 7.39
CA SER A 101 -5.42 -11.33 7.09
C SER A 101 -4.14 -12.14 6.97
N SER A 102 -3.00 -11.51 6.70
CA SER A 102 -1.71 -12.20 6.61
C SER A 102 -1.22 -12.72 7.96
N ARG A 103 -1.75 -12.22 9.11
CA ARG A 103 -1.45 -12.79 10.42
C ARG A 103 -1.76 -14.28 10.51
N ASP A 104 -2.90 -14.67 9.96
CA ASP A 104 -3.39 -16.05 10.05
C ASP A 104 -3.08 -16.85 8.78
N SER A 105 -3.18 -16.21 7.60
CA SER A 105 -2.99 -16.91 6.32
C SER A 105 -1.53 -17.18 5.98
N THR A 106 -0.62 -16.26 6.34
CA THR A 106 0.80 -16.35 6.05
C THR A 106 1.66 -15.82 7.22
N PRO A 107 1.63 -16.46 8.40
CA PRO A 107 2.22 -15.91 9.63
C PRO A 107 3.70 -15.56 9.51
N LYS A 108 4.50 -16.41 8.87
CA LYS A 108 5.94 -16.14 8.68
C LYS A 108 6.20 -14.89 7.81
N PHE A 109 5.35 -14.65 6.83
CA PHE A 109 5.44 -13.46 6.01
C PHE A 109 4.98 -12.22 6.77
N PHE A 110 3.92 -12.36 7.58
CA PHE A 110 3.49 -11.31 8.49
C PHE A 110 4.60 -10.93 9.47
N ASP A 111 5.24 -11.91 10.10
CA ASP A 111 6.35 -11.70 11.04
C ASP A 111 7.54 -11.00 10.37
N LEU A 112 7.89 -11.42 9.15
CA LEU A 112 8.95 -10.78 8.37
C LEU A 112 8.75 -9.26 8.22
N LEU A 113 7.53 -8.83 7.96
CA LEU A 113 7.20 -7.43 7.70
C LEU A 113 6.85 -6.62 8.95
N ASN A 114 6.47 -7.28 10.05
CA ASN A 114 5.90 -6.61 11.21
C ASN A 114 6.63 -6.86 12.53
N SER A 115 7.68 -7.69 12.54
CA SER A 115 8.53 -7.83 13.73
C SER A 115 9.19 -6.49 14.08
N GLY A 116 9.15 -6.12 15.38
CA GLY A 116 9.67 -4.86 15.88
C GLY A 116 8.64 -3.73 16.00
N LYS A 117 7.53 -3.79 15.27
CA LYS A 117 6.45 -2.79 15.36
C LYS A 117 5.61 -3.00 16.62
N GLU A 118 5.10 -1.90 17.19
CA GLU A 118 4.05 -1.95 18.21
C GLU A 118 2.73 -2.33 17.55
N SER A 119 1.91 -3.14 18.24
CA SER A 119 0.63 -3.64 17.73
C SER A 119 -0.53 -3.04 18.50
N VAL A 120 -1.33 -2.22 17.83
CA VAL A 120 -2.53 -1.56 18.36
C VAL A 120 -3.76 -2.06 17.62
N ALA A 121 -4.77 -2.50 18.36
CA ALA A 121 -6.07 -2.92 17.83
C ALA A 121 -7.16 -1.95 18.28
N LEU A 122 -7.95 -1.43 17.33
CA LEU A 122 -9.03 -0.49 17.58
C LEU A 122 -10.36 -0.99 17.00
N ASP A 123 -11.45 -0.81 17.73
CA ASP A 123 -12.81 -0.99 17.19
C ASP A 123 -13.16 0.25 16.33
N LEU A 124 -12.77 0.22 15.07
CA LEU A 124 -13.12 1.26 14.13
C LEU A 124 -14.52 1.01 13.54
N PRO A 125 -15.43 2.00 13.49
CA PRO A 125 -15.27 3.44 13.74
C PRO A 125 -15.52 3.90 15.19
N ARG A 126 -15.81 3.02 16.14
CA ARG A 126 -16.20 3.40 17.53
C ARG A 126 -15.08 4.13 18.27
N GLU A 127 -13.84 3.70 18.05
CA GLU A 127 -12.65 4.26 18.68
C GLU A 127 -11.87 5.24 17.78
N LYS A 128 -12.58 5.91 16.86
CA LYS A 128 -11.97 6.88 15.94
C LYS A 128 -11.20 8.00 16.63
N ASP A 129 -11.62 8.39 17.83
CA ASP A 129 -10.96 9.45 18.59
C ASP A 129 -9.58 8.98 19.09
N LYS A 130 -9.45 7.71 19.46
CA LYS A 130 -8.15 7.12 19.79
C LYS A 130 -7.24 7.07 18.55
N LEU A 131 -7.78 6.65 17.41
CA LEU A 131 -7.02 6.72 16.14
C LEU A 131 -6.58 8.15 15.85
N ARG A 132 -7.45 9.13 16.06
CA ARG A 132 -7.12 10.55 15.82
C ARG A 132 -5.94 11.00 16.67
N VAL A 133 -5.88 10.63 17.94
CA VAL A 133 -4.75 10.95 18.83
C VAL A 133 -3.43 10.38 18.27
N LEU A 134 -3.43 9.13 17.77
CA LEU A 134 -2.24 8.55 17.15
C LEU A 134 -1.81 9.35 15.90
N LEU A 135 -2.76 9.68 15.04
CA LEU A 135 -2.50 10.40 13.78
C LEU A 135 -1.97 11.81 14.01
N ASP A 136 -2.54 12.55 14.99
CA ASP A 136 -2.13 13.92 15.31
C ASP A 136 -0.72 14.00 15.90
N ASN A 137 -0.19 12.89 16.44
CA ASN A 137 1.17 12.80 16.94
C ASN A 137 2.16 12.17 15.94
N ALA A 138 1.68 11.61 14.82
CA ALA A 138 2.51 10.94 13.85
C ALA A 138 3.36 11.91 13.02
N ASP A 139 4.61 11.54 12.78
CA ASP A 139 5.45 12.21 11.79
C ASP A 139 5.18 11.69 10.38
N ILE A 140 4.89 10.40 10.28
CA ILE A 140 4.54 9.72 9.03
C ILE A 140 3.30 8.87 9.27
N VAL A 141 2.30 9.01 8.40
CA VAL A 141 1.13 8.13 8.35
C VAL A 141 1.20 7.34 7.05
N ILE A 142 1.01 6.02 7.14
CA ILE A 142 0.94 5.13 5.97
C ILE A 142 -0.44 4.50 5.92
N GLU A 143 -1.16 4.71 4.84
CA GLU A 143 -2.44 4.06 4.57
C GLU A 143 -2.41 3.31 3.23
N ALA A 144 -3.08 2.15 3.19
CA ALA A 144 -3.32 1.39 1.96
C ALA A 144 -4.81 1.03 1.81
N SER A 145 -5.69 1.69 2.55
CA SER A 145 -7.13 1.54 2.43
C SER A 145 -7.69 2.38 1.29
N ARG A 146 -8.88 2.02 0.82
CA ARG A 146 -9.60 2.91 -0.11
C ARG A 146 -9.82 4.28 0.53
N PRO A 147 -9.56 5.40 -0.17
CA PRO A 147 -9.59 6.75 0.41
C PRO A 147 -10.88 7.09 1.17
N ARG A 148 -12.02 6.53 0.73
CA ARG A 148 -13.30 6.74 1.41
C ARG A 148 -13.40 6.11 2.80
N ALA A 149 -12.61 5.08 3.11
CA ALA A 149 -12.75 4.34 4.36
C ALA A 149 -12.45 5.23 5.57
N LEU A 150 -11.34 5.96 5.53
CA LEU A 150 -11.01 6.94 6.58
C LEU A 150 -11.88 8.19 6.50
N ALA A 151 -12.23 8.65 5.28
CA ALA A 151 -13.08 9.81 5.09
C ALA A 151 -14.48 9.60 5.69
N GLN A 152 -15.06 8.40 5.63
CA GLN A 152 -16.33 8.05 6.29
C GLN A 152 -16.26 8.12 7.82
N MET A 153 -15.08 8.00 8.41
CA MET A 153 -14.84 8.19 9.84
C MET A 153 -14.51 9.67 10.19
N GLY A 154 -14.55 10.58 9.21
CA GLY A 154 -14.15 11.96 9.37
C GLY A 154 -12.65 12.21 9.43
N ILE A 155 -11.86 11.23 9.05
CA ILE A 155 -10.38 11.31 9.04
C ILE A 155 -9.92 11.57 7.61
N ASN A 156 -9.33 12.73 7.40
CA ASN A 156 -8.75 13.15 6.12
C ASN A 156 -7.31 13.59 6.32
N PRO A 157 -6.42 13.38 5.33
CA PRO A 157 -5.03 13.85 5.41
C PRO A 157 -4.91 15.33 5.74
N SER A 158 -5.74 16.20 5.12
CA SER A 158 -5.75 17.63 5.39
C SER A 158 -6.01 17.93 6.85
N SER A 159 -7.06 17.33 7.44
CA SER A 159 -7.43 17.61 8.84
C SER A 159 -6.38 17.15 9.87
N VAL A 160 -5.55 16.17 9.53
CA VAL A 160 -4.42 15.74 10.36
C VAL A 160 -3.24 16.70 10.18
N ILE A 161 -2.92 17.07 8.93
CA ILE A 161 -1.83 18.00 8.62
C ILE A 161 -2.13 19.41 9.14
N ASP A 162 -3.39 19.85 9.18
CA ASP A 162 -3.79 21.14 9.78
C ASP A 162 -3.45 21.20 11.28
N VAL A 163 -3.58 20.07 12.00
CA VAL A 163 -3.23 19.94 13.43
C VAL A 163 -1.72 19.71 13.61
N SER A 164 -1.13 18.90 12.76
CA SER A 164 0.30 18.55 12.79
C SER A 164 0.96 18.91 11.46
N PRO A 165 1.36 20.17 11.25
CA PRO A 165 1.80 20.69 9.94
C PRO A 165 3.06 20.04 9.38
N SER A 166 3.78 19.25 10.15
CA SER A 166 4.95 18.49 9.71
C SER A 166 4.67 17.03 9.37
N THR A 167 3.41 16.60 9.43
CA THR A 167 3.05 15.20 9.13
C THR A 167 3.17 14.93 7.64
N THR A 168 3.82 13.82 7.30
CA THR A 168 3.84 13.24 5.95
C THR A 168 2.79 12.14 5.86
N TRP A 169 1.85 12.26 4.93
CA TRP A 169 0.84 11.24 4.70
C TRP A 169 1.16 10.46 3.43
N ILE A 170 1.49 9.19 3.55
CA ILE A 170 1.71 8.25 2.45
C ILE A 170 0.42 7.48 2.19
N SER A 171 -0.12 7.62 1.00
CA SER A 171 -1.29 6.89 0.55
C SER A 171 -0.92 5.92 -0.55
N ILE A 172 -0.96 4.63 -0.27
CA ILE A 172 -0.72 3.58 -1.25
C ILE A 172 -2.08 3.20 -1.83
N THR A 173 -2.23 3.37 -3.13
CA THR A 173 -3.49 3.12 -3.85
C THR A 173 -3.24 2.18 -5.03
N GLY A 174 -4.29 1.58 -5.57
CA GLY A 174 -4.14 0.77 -6.80
C GLY A 174 -3.83 1.62 -8.02
N TYR A 175 -4.66 2.66 -8.23
CA TYR A 175 -4.68 3.46 -9.45
C TYR A 175 -4.69 4.97 -9.19
N GLY A 176 -4.52 5.41 -7.96
CA GLY A 176 -4.58 6.81 -7.52
C GLY A 176 -5.82 7.14 -6.70
N ARG A 177 -5.76 8.27 -5.98
CA ARG A 177 -6.82 8.72 -5.06
C ARG A 177 -7.96 9.45 -5.75
N SER A 178 -7.73 9.96 -6.95
CA SER A 178 -8.66 10.87 -7.64
C SER A 178 -9.77 10.13 -8.38
N ASN A 179 -10.94 10.79 -8.48
CA ASN A 179 -12.06 10.34 -9.29
C ASN A 179 -12.51 8.88 -8.99
N GLU A 180 -12.98 8.19 -10.00
CA GLU A 180 -13.41 6.78 -9.91
C GLU A 180 -12.27 5.83 -9.53
N GLN A 181 -11.03 6.15 -9.88
CA GLN A 181 -9.85 5.32 -9.62
C GLN A 181 -9.62 5.07 -8.11
N GLY A 182 -9.99 6.03 -7.26
CA GLY A 182 -9.91 5.87 -5.80
C GLY A 182 -10.88 4.80 -5.24
N TYR A 183 -11.82 4.33 -6.04
CA TYR A 183 -12.75 3.25 -5.65
C TYR A 183 -12.35 1.87 -6.17
N TRP A 184 -11.43 1.81 -7.14
CA TRP A 184 -11.03 0.54 -7.74
C TRP A 184 -10.20 -0.29 -6.77
N VAL A 185 -10.47 -1.58 -6.76
CA VAL A 185 -9.68 -2.56 -6.01
C VAL A 185 -8.49 -2.96 -6.87
N ALA A 186 -7.31 -3.03 -6.24
CA ALA A 186 -6.10 -3.56 -6.85
C ALA A 186 -5.28 -4.36 -5.84
N PHE A 187 -4.50 -5.27 -6.36
CA PHE A 187 -3.41 -5.97 -5.71
C PHE A 187 -2.17 -5.91 -6.61
N GLY A 188 -1.06 -6.47 -6.16
CA GLY A 188 0.20 -6.34 -6.87
C GLY A 188 0.20 -6.90 -8.29
N ASP A 189 -0.54 -7.98 -8.55
CA ASP A 189 -0.58 -8.62 -9.88
C ASP A 189 -1.38 -7.81 -10.90
N ASP A 190 -2.62 -7.44 -10.58
CA ASP A 190 -3.43 -6.66 -11.51
C ASP A 190 -2.88 -5.24 -11.71
N ALA A 191 -2.26 -4.66 -10.69
CA ALA A 191 -1.57 -3.38 -10.82
C ALA A 191 -0.31 -3.51 -11.68
N ALA A 192 0.46 -4.60 -11.57
CA ALA A 192 1.60 -4.90 -12.44
C ALA A 192 1.16 -5.03 -13.91
N ALA A 193 0.09 -5.79 -14.16
CA ALA A 193 -0.49 -5.93 -15.49
C ALA A 193 -0.98 -4.60 -16.07
N ALA A 194 -1.63 -3.78 -15.25
CA ALA A 194 -2.07 -2.44 -15.65
C ALA A 194 -0.89 -1.51 -15.99
N GLY A 195 0.24 -1.65 -15.27
CA GLY A 195 1.47 -0.90 -15.51
C GLY A 195 2.33 -1.44 -16.65
N GLY A 196 1.94 -2.56 -17.27
CA GLY A 196 2.72 -3.20 -18.32
C GLY A 196 3.98 -3.92 -17.81
N LEU A 197 4.07 -4.16 -16.49
CA LEU A 197 5.17 -4.91 -15.88
C LEU A 197 4.85 -6.41 -15.90
N LEU A 198 5.01 -7.00 -17.07
CA LEU A 198 4.73 -8.41 -17.37
C LEU A 198 5.89 -9.02 -18.15
N GLY A 199 6.13 -10.31 -17.95
CA GLY A 199 6.92 -11.13 -18.86
C GLY A 199 6.08 -11.61 -20.04
N TRP A 200 6.72 -11.89 -21.18
CA TRP A 200 6.07 -12.38 -22.38
C TRP A 200 6.78 -13.61 -22.93
N ILE A 201 6.03 -14.65 -23.22
CA ILE A 201 6.51 -15.86 -23.89
C ILE A 201 5.50 -16.15 -25.00
N ASP A 202 5.97 -16.17 -26.24
CA ASP A 202 5.12 -16.43 -27.45
C ASP A 202 3.85 -15.59 -27.46
N ASP A 203 3.97 -14.27 -27.21
CA ASP A 203 2.87 -13.30 -27.11
C ASP A 203 1.85 -13.55 -25.98
N VAL A 204 2.16 -14.47 -25.07
CA VAL A 204 1.35 -14.72 -23.86
C VAL A 204 1.95 -13.96 -22.68
N PRO A 205 1.15 -13.14 -21.97
CA PRO A 205 1.64 -12.41 -20.80
C PRO A 205 1.71 -13.31 -19.56
N TYR A 206 2.76 -13.12 -18.76
CA TYR A 206 2.98 -13.79 -17.48
C TYR A 206 3.28 -12.78 -16.38
N PHE A 207 2.83 -13.04 -15.16
CA PHE A 207 3.23 -12.28 -14.00
C PHE A 207 4.72 -12.48 -13.70
N LEU A 208 5.39 -11.40 -13.32
CA LEU A 208 6.78 -11.42 -12.87
C LEU A 208 6.79 -11.63 -11.34
N GLY A 209 7.07 -12.86 -10.92
CA GLY A 209 7.04 -13.22 -9.50
C GLY A 209 5.61 -13.24 -8.93
N ASP A 210 5.49 -12.90 -7.65
CA ASP A 210 4.23 -12.87 -6.90
C ASP A 210 3.93 -11.43 -6.48
N ALA A 211 2.81 -10.89 -6.93
CA ALA A 211 2.31 -9.54 -6.59
C ALA A 211 3.40 -8.44 -6.69
N ILE A 212 4.24 -8.47 -7.74
CA ILE A 212 5.50 -7.69 -7.83
C ILE A 212 5.32 -6.17 -7.65
N ALA A 213 4.15 -5.60 -7.97
CA ALA A 213 3.91 -4.18 -7.75
C ALA A 213 3.84 -3.82 -6.26
N ASP A 214 3.49 -4.75 -5.36
CA ASP A 214 3.47 -4.49 -3.92
C ASP A 214 4.86 -4.18 -3.35
N PRO A 215 5.86 -5.09 -3.44
CA PRO A 215 7.20 -4.80 -2.91
C PRO A 215 7.85 -3.61 -3.59
N LEU A 216 7.69 -3.43 -4.90
CA LEU A 216 8.20 -2.26 -5.60
C LEU A 216 7.58 -0.97 -5.04
N THR A 217 6.27 -0.96 -4.80
CA THR A 217 5.59 0.20 -4.21
C THR A 217 6.03 0.44 -2.77
N GLY A 218 6.20 -0.59 -1.96
CA GLY A 218 6.71 -0.48 -0.59
C GLY A 218 8.08 0.19 -0.52
N LEU A 219 9.01 -0.19 -1.42
CA LEU A 219 10.34 0.44 -1.56
C LEU A 219 10.23 1.92 -1.93
N HIS A 220 9.47 2.24 -2.97
CA HIS A 220 9.28 3.63 -3.42
C HIS A 220 8.61 4.49 -2.35
N ALA A 221 7.64 3.93 -1.64
CA ALA A 221 6.94 4.61 -0.54
C ALA A 221 7.86 4.92 0.63
N ALA A 222 8.76 4.00 0.99
CA ALA A 222 9.75 4.24 2.05
C ALA A 222 10.70 5.38 1.69
N VAL A 223 11.20 5.42 0.45
CA VAL A 223 12.04 6.51 -0.04
C VAL A 223 11.28 7.84 -0.05
N ALA A 224 10.05 7.87 -0.55
CA ALA A 224 9.23 9.08 -0.57
C ALA A 224 8.94 9.60 0.85
N ALA A 225 8.62 8.69 1.78
CA ALA A 225 8.31 9.02 3.16
C ALA A 225 9.50 9.67 3.88
N ILE A 226 10.69 9.06 3.80
CA ILE A 226 11.88 9.58 4.49
C ILE A 226 12.37 10.89 3.88
N LEU A 227 12.30 11.05 2.57
CA LEU A 227 12.66 12.30 1.92
C LEU A 227 11.71 13.42 2.31
N ALA A 228 10.40 13.17 2.31
CA ALA A 228 9.40 14.14 2.74
C ALA A 228 9.57 14.52 4.22
N TYR A 229 9.80 13.55 5.10
CA TYR A 229 10.08 13.78 6.51
C TYR A 229 11.30 14.69 6.70
N ARG A 230 12.40 14.39 6.02
CA ARG A 230 13.64 15.19 6.06
C ARG A 230 13.47 16.61 5.49
N GLN A 231 12.47 16.83 4.67
CA GLN A 231 12.10 18.14 4.11
C GLN A 231 11.05 18.88 4.97
N GLY A 232 10.74 18.41 6.19
CA GLY A 232 9.79 19.03 7.09
C GLY A 232 8.33 18.60 6.93
N GLY A 233 8.03 17.59 6.11
CA GLY A 233 6.70 16.98 5.98
C GLY A 233 5.65 17.90 5.34
N GLY A 234 4.47 17.97 5.96
CA GLY A 234 3.35 18.84 5.56
C GLY A 234 2.69 18.46 4.23
N ARG A 235 2.72 17.20 3.84
CA ARG A 235 2.25 16.77 2.51
C ARG A 235 1.59 15.40 2.48
N LEU A 236 0.67 15.26 1.55
CA LEU A 236 0.11 13.98 1.11
C LEU A 236 0.87 13.51 -0.14
N ILE A 237 1.31 12.27 -0.12
CA ILE A 237 1.96 11.60 -1.25
C ILE A 237 1.12 10.39 -1.63
N ASP A 238 0.49 10.44 -2.78
CA ASP A 238 -0.25 9.32 -3.38
C ASP A 238 0.69 8.50 -4.26
N ILE A 239 0.78 7.21 -3.99
CA ILE A 239 1.69 6.27 -4.67
C ILE A 239 0.86 5.12 -5.23
N PRO A 240 0.36 5.25 -6.47
CA PRO A 240 -0.40 4.19 -7.10
C PRO A 240 0.49 3.02 -7.53
N LEU A 241 0.09 1.79 -7.15
CA LEU A 241 0.80 0.56 -7.52
C LEU A 241 1.03 0.47 -9.04
N ALA A 242 -0.01 0.75 -9.83
CA ALA A 242 0.06 0.69 -11.28
C ALA A 242 1.06 1.70 -11.87
N ASN A 243 1.20 2.89 -11.27
CA ASN A 243 2.16 3.89 -11.72
C ASN A 243 3.59 3.49 -11.39
N VAL A 244 3.83 2.90 -10.21
CA VAL A 244 5.13 2.35 -9.84
C VAL A 244 5.50 1.21 -10.78
N ALA A 245 4.58 0.28 -11.05
CA ALA A 245 4.79 -0.79 -12.01
C ALA A 245 5.15 -0.25 -13.41
N ALA A 246 4.42 0.76 -13.89
CA ALA A 246 4.69 1.39 -15.18
C ALA A 246 6.05 2.12 -15.21
N PHE A 247 6.48 2.70 -14.10
CA PHE A 247 7.81 3.28 -13.98
C PHE A 247 8.90 2.20 -14.06
N CYS A 248 8.76 1.11 -13.31
CA CYS A 248 9.71 0.00 -13.28
C CYS A 248 9.79 -0.71 -14.64
N ALA A 249 8.66 -0.94 -15.32
CA ALA A 249 8.61 -1.55 -16.64
C ALA A 249 9.46 -0.77 -17.66
N ARG A 250 9.46 0.56 -17.60
CA ARG A 250 10.26 1.40 -18.52
C ARG A 250 11.76 1.37 -18.23
N VAL A 251 12.13 1.22 -16.95
CA VAL A 251 13.56 1.13 -16.56
C VAL A 251 14.15 -0.21 -16.98
N GLY A 252 13.36 -1.28 -16.96
CA GLY A 252 13.78 -2.64 -17.31
C GLY A 252 14.06 -2.88 -18.79
N GLU A 253 13.60 -2.02 -19.70
CA GLU A 253 13.78 -2.19 -21.16
C GLU A 253 15.24 -2.22 -21.66
N ARG A 254 16.21 -1.97 -20.78
CA ARG A 254 17.65 -1.86 -21.14
C ARG A 254 18.59 -2.74 -20.33
N VAL A 255 18.06 -3.62 -19.49
CA VAL A 255 18.92 -4.50 -18.69
C VAL A 255 19.21 -5.75 -19.51
N VAL A 256 20.40 -5.82 -20.11
CA VAL A 256 21.00 -7.09 -20.51
C VAL A 256 21.34 -7.80 -19.21
N LEU A 257 20.63 -8.87 -18.90
CA LEU A 257 20.93 -9.72 -17.75
C LEU A 257 22.31 -10.34 -17.99
N GLU A 258 23.32 -9.80 -17.31
CA GLU A 258 24.55 -10.56 -17.10
C GLU A 258 24.23 -11.79 -16.24
N PRO A 259 25.00 -12.88 -16.35
CA PRO A 259 24.73 -14.10 -15.58
C PRO A 259 24.60 -13.75 -14.08
N GLU A 260 23.50 -14.22 -13.48
CA GLU A 260 23.07 -13.89 -12.14
C GLU A 260 24.21 -14.01 -11.13
N PRO A 261 24.50 -12.96 -10.34
CA PRO A 261 25.28 -13.14 -9.15
C PRO A 261 24.55 -14.15 -8.26
N ALA A 262 25.26 -15.06 -7.64
CA ALA A 262 24.67 -16.06 -6.75
C ALA A 262 23.76 -15.35 -5.75
N ILE A 263 22.45 -15.63 -5.84
CA ILE A 263 21.45 -15.03 -4.93
C ILE A 263 21.80 -15.53 -3.54
N GLU A 264 22.22 -14.63 -2.66
CA GLU A 264 22.38 -14.96 -1.25
C GLU A 264 21.06 -15.49 -0.72
N LYS A 265 21.09 -16.68 -0.13
CA LYS A 265 19.89 -17.22 0.51
C LYS A 265 19.40 -16.22 1.56
N PRO A 266 18.11 -15.89 1.58
CA PRO A 266 17.58 -14.98 2.58
C PRO A 266 17.93 -15.51 3.98
N ARG A 267 18.40 -14.62 4.85
CA ARG A 267 18.64 -14.97 6.25
C ARG A 267 17.31 -15.37 6.88
N PRO A 268 17.26 -16.47 7.63
CA PRO A 268 16.03 -16.83 8.32
C PRO A 268 15.62 -15.71 9.28
N ASN A 269 14.38 -15.25 9.16
CA ASN A 269 13.81 -14.35 10.15
C ASN A 269 13.37 -15.19 11.36
N ASN A 270 13.99 -14.98 12.51
CA ASN A 270 13.65 -15.62 13.77
C ASN A 270 12.84 -14.68 14.69
N ASP A 271 12.57 -13.45 14.23
CA ASP A 271 11.81 -12.49 14.99
C ASP A 271 10.31 -12.65 14.73
N PHE A 272 9.51 -12.49 15.76
CA PHE A 272 8.06 -12.58 15.70
C PHE A 272 7.43 -11.19 15.79
N ALA A 273 6.34 -10.99 15.07
CA ALA A 273 5.50 -9.82 15.26
C ALA A 273 4.82 -9.88 16.63
N ARG A 274 4.54 -8.71 17.20
CA ARG A 274 3.85 -8.63 18.49
C ARG A 274 2.43 -9.20 18.40
N PRO A 275 1.93 -9.84 19.46
CA PRO A 275 0.56 -10.29 19.53
C PRO A 275 -0.43 -9.15 19.22
N PHE A 276 -1.56 -9.51 18.62
CA PHE A 276 -2.58 -8.57 18.18
C PHE A 276 -3.05 -7.65 19.32
N GLY A 277 -2.87 -6.34 19.14
CA GLY A 277 -3.36 -5.32 20.07
C GLY A 277 -2.66 -5.25 21.43
N ILE A 278 -1.53 -5.95 21.63
CA ILE A 278 -0.87 -6.01 22.95
C ILE A 278 -0.44 -4.62 23.45
N ASP A 279 -0.15 -3.70 22.56
CA ASP A 279 0.30 -2.36 22.90
C ASP A 279 -0.85 -1.32 22.94
N THR A 280 -2.11 -1.73 22.79
CA THR A 280 -3.26 -0.82 22.68
C THR A 280 -3.40 0.13 23.87
N SER A 281 -3.12 -0.31 25.08
CA SER A 281 -3.20 0.54 26.28
C SER A 281 -1.97 1.41 26.51
N VAL A 282 -0.82 1.00 25.99
CA VAL A 282 0.49 1.66 26.27
C VAL A 282 0.81 2.72 25.25
N SER A 283 0.49 2.50 23.97
CA SER A 283 0.87 3.42 22.89
C SER A 283 0.26 4.81 23.02
N TYR A 284 -0.84 4.98 23.76
CA TYR A 284 -1.46 6.29 24.03
C TYR A 284 -0.78 7.06 25.16
N THR A 285 -0.18 6.36 26.13
CA THR A 285 0.41 7.00 27.32
C THR A 285 1.78 7.58 27.05
N HIS A 286 2.50 7.11 26.05
CA HIS A 286 3.85 7.53 25.68
C HIS A 286 3.92 8.51 24.50
N LEU A 287 2.78 9.06 24.08
CA LEU A 287 2.71 10.09 23.03
C LEU A 287 2.81 11.53 23.56
N ARG A 288 2.91 11.70 24.89
CA ARG A 288 3.06 13.01 25.56
C ARG A 288 4.51 13.43 25.70
#